data_aaae9d2931d72e12f93ed930648de2c8
#
_entry.id   aaae9d2931d72e12f93ed930648de2c8
#
_cell.length_a   1.000
_cell.length_b   1.000
_cell.length_c   1.000
_cell.angle_alpha   90.00
_cell.angle_beta   90.00
_cell.angle_gamma   90.00
#
_symmetry.space_group_name_H-M   'P 1'
#
loop_
_entity.id
_entity.type
_entity.pdbx_description
1 polymer ?
#
loop_
_entity_poly.entity_id
_entity_poly.type
_entity_poly.pdbx_seq_one_letter_code
_entity_poly.pdbx_strand_id
1 'polypeptide(L)'
;MRRSALHLPKPCSRSSRTERVPLFPDSLTAPAYTLQRSRRRTIAIHVHDDSVDVRAPLRMAKRDIDAFVEEKTPWIIKKLAELRERQLDVVCVNDGSSIAVMGELLQVCWQPATRGLVRREGDLLFICGRALDEQRARRLFLRWLLEMASIHLLPLAETRIADMQLTRYLGEFSLRYTRSLWGRCSASGNILFNPLILLAPLSVIDYLVVHEACHLHHMNHSREFWALVESHCPDWQHSRRWLKEHGHRLQVG
;
A
#
# COMPACT_ATOMS: atom_id res chain seq x y z
N MET A 1 -48.19 -29.14 21.15
CA MET A 1 -47.35 -28.54 20.10
C MET A 1 -47.23 -27.05 20.36
N ARG A 2 -46.14 -26.63 20.99
CA ARG A 2 -45.83 -25.20 21.27
C ARG A 2 -44.71 -24.78 20.34
N ARG A 3 -44.98 -23.80 19.46
CA ARG A 3 -44.01 -23.22 18.55
C ARG A 3 -43.15 -22.20 19.31
N SER A 4 -41.87 -22.49 19.46
CA SER A 4 -40.87 -21.54 19.98
C SER A 4 -40.56 -20.50 18.90
N ALA A 5 -40.82 -19.22 19.18
CA ALA A 5 -40.41 -18.11 18.36
C ALA A 5 -38.92 -17.82 18.61
N LEU A 6 -38.12 -17.95 17.56
CA LEU A 6 -36.72 -17.52 17.53
C LEU A 6 -36.65 -15.98 17.55
N HIS A 7 -36.06 -15.46 18.61
CA HIS A 7 -35.83 -14.03 18.79
C HIS A 7 -34.53 -13.64 18.03
N LEU A 8 -34.71 -13.02 16.88
CA LEU A 8 -33.57 -12.42 16.13
C LEU A 8 -33.11 -11.13 16.82
N PRO A 9 -31.80 -10.93 17.05
CA PRO A 9 -31.32 -9.68 17.60
C PRO A 9 -31.47 -8.54 16.57
N LYS A 10 -32.03 -7.42 17.02
CA LYS A 10 -32.15 -6.18 16.23
C LYS A 10 -30.76 -5.67 15.83
N PRO A 11 -30.54 -5.22 14.58
CA PRO A 11 -29.29 -4.61 14.18
C PRO A 11 -29.10 -3.30 14.93
N CYS A 12 -27.94 -3.16 15.57
CA CYS A 12 -27.53 -1.94 16.25
C CYS A 12 -27.26 -0.85 15.20
N SER A 13 -28.22 0.01 14.94
CA SER A 13 -28.08 1.17 14.05
C SER A 13 -27.10 2.16 14.66
N ARG A 14 -25.83 2.10 14.24
CA ARG A 14 -24.86 3.17 14.45
C ARG A 14 -25.27 4.35 13.57
N SER A 15 -26.04 5.29 14.13
CA SER A 15 -26.37 6.54 13.47
C SER A 15 -25.12 7.43 13.38
N SER A 16 -24.37 7.32 12.30
CA SER A 16 -23.38 8.31 11.87
C SER A 16 -24.05 9.21 10.84
N ARG A 17 -24.30 10.43 11.21
CA ARG A 17 -24.83 11.45 10.29
C ARG A 17 -23.68 11.90 9.40
N THR A 18 -23.74 11.63 8.12
CA THR A 18 -22.75 12.03 7.11
C THR A 18 -23.31 13.20 6.31
N GLU A 19 -22.60 14.31 6.25
CA GLU A 19 -22.99 15.52 5.53
C GLU A 19 -21.87 15.97 4.60
N ARG A 20 -22.20 16.30 3.34
CA ARG A 20 -21.24 16.91 2.38
C ARG A 20 -21.29 18.42 2.54
N VAL A 21 -20.15 19.04 2.76
CA VAL A 21 -20.03 20.48 2.97
C VAL A 21 -18.97 21.01 2.00
N PRO A 22 -19.24 22.08 1.20
CA PRO A 22 -18.22 22.74 0.40
C PRO A 22 -17.19 23.40 1.33
N LEU A 23 -15.92 23.35 0.96
CA LEU A 23 -14.84 24.00 1.74
C LEU A 23 -14.98 25.52 1.76
N PHE A 24 -15.53 26.09 0.68
CA PHE A 24 -15.90 27.51 0.60
C PHE A 24 -17.20 27.64 -0.20
N PRO A 25 -18.23 28.35 0.31
CA PRO A 25 -19.52 28.48 -0.38
C PRO A 25 -19.46 29.26 -1.69
N ASP A 26 -18.41 30.07 -1.94
CA ASP A 26 -18.31 30.98 -3.08
C ASP A 26 -17.15 30.70 -4.05
N SER A 27 -16.41 29.58 -3.92
CA SER A 27 -15.31 29.27 -4.84
C SER A 27 -15.57 28.00 -5.64
N LEU A 28 -15.59 28.16 -6.97
CA LEU A 28 -15.77 27.08 -7.97
C LEU A 28 -14.64 26.01 -7.98
N THR A 29 -13.62 26.15 -7.14
CA THR A 29 -12.39 25.32 -7.16
C THR A 29 -12.01 24.64 -5.84
N ALA A 30 -12.77 24.86 -4.77
CA ALA A 30 -12.45 24.23 -3.48
C ALA A 30 -13.09 22.84 -3.35
N PRO A 31 -12.33 21.79 -2.98
CA PRO A 31 -12.89 20.47 -2.80
C PRO A 31 -13.88 20.47 -1.64
N ALA A 32 -15.05 19.89 -1.86
CA ALA A 32 -16.03 19.65 -0.80
C ALA A 32 -15.47 18.63 0.20
N TYR A 33 -15.79 18.78 1.48
CA TYR A 33 -15.45 17.78 2.48
C TYR A 33 -16.69 17.04 2.99
N THR A 34 -16.50 15.79 3.43
CA THR A 34 -17.52 14.98 4.06
C THR A 34 -17.40 15.07 5.57
N LEU A 35 -18.44 15.52 6.26
CA LEU A 35 -18.44 15.61 7.72
C LEU A 35 -19.05 14.35 8.34
N GLN A 36 -18.27 13.66 9.18
CA GLN A 36 -18.71 12.53 9.99
C GLN A 36 -18.63 12.86 11.48
N ARG A 37 -19.76 12.78 12.18
CA ARG A 37 -19.83 13.01 13.63
C ARG A 37 -19.88 11.68 14.38
N SER A 38 -19.06 11.54 15.41
CA SER A 38 -18.99 10.33 16.24
C SER A 38 -18.66 10.63 17.70
N ARG A 39 -18.71 9.61 18.58
CA ARG A 39 -18.34 9.73 20.01
C ARG A 39 -16.81 9.84 20.21
N ARG A 40 -16.16 10.74 19.49
CA ARG A 40 -14.74 11.02 19.62
C ARG A 40 -14.50 12.29 20.42
N ARG A 41 -13.27 12.46 20.95
CA ARG A 41 -12.89 13.65 21.73
C ARG A 41 -12.22 14.73 20.91
N THR A 42 -11.66 14.40 19.74
CA THR A 42 -10.85 15.30 18.91
C THR A 42 -11.39 15.37 17.50
N ILE A 43 -11.16 16.49 16.82
CA ILE A 43 -11.38 16.63 15.38
C ILE A 43 -10.17 16.05 14.61
N ALA A 44 -10.41 15.48 13.41
CA ALA A 44 -9.36 15.04 12.50
C ALA A 44 -9.78 15.22 11.05
N ILE A 45 -8.83 15.54 10.19
CA ILE A 45 -8.98 15.64 8.75
C ILE A 45 -8.24 14.47 8.12
N HIS A 46 -8.93 13.75 7.25
CA HIS A 46 -8.36 12.68 6.41
C HIS A 46 -8.50 13.11 4.96
N VAL A 47 -7.37 13.25 4.28
CA VAL A 47 -7.33 13.59 2.86
C VAL A 47 -7.11 12.31 2.07
N HIS A 48 -8.02 12.01 1.16
CA HIS A 48 -7.96 10.90 0.19
C HIS A 48 -7.70 11.47 -1.20
N ASP A 49 -7.52 10.60 -2.19
CA ASP A 49 -7.12 10.99 -3.54
C ASP A 49 -7.98 12.09 -4.17
N ASP A 50 -9.32 12.01 -3.99
CA ASP A 50 -10.29 13.00 -4.53
C ASP A 50 -11.28 13.52 -3.48
N SER A 51 -11.06 13.25 -2.20
CA SER A 51 -12.01 13.60 -1.15
C SER A 51 -11.33 13.97 0.16
N VAL A 52 -12.01 14.78 0.93
CA VAL A 52 -11.60 15.20 2.27
C VAL A 52 -12.67 14.79 3.27
N ASP A 53 -12.30 13.95 4.24
CA ASP A 53 -13.17 13.53 5.34
C ASP A 53 -12.79 14.26 6.62
N VAL A 54 -13.75 14.94 7.20
CA VAL A 54 -13.62 15.60 8.51
C VAL A 54 -14.38 14.79 9.54
N ARG A 55 -13.68 14.28 10.55
CA ARG A 55 -14.28 13.53 11.65
C ARG A 55 -14.28 14.39 12.90
N ALA A 56 -15.47 14.67 13.45
CA ALA A 56 -15.64 15.58 14.58
C ALA A 56 -16.45 14.96 15.72
N PRO A 57 -16.32 15.48 16.97
CA PRO A 57 -17.18 15.11 18.08
C PRO A 57 -18.66 15.46 17.81
N LEU A 58 -19.58 14.67 18.36
CA LEU A 58 -21.04 14.87 18.19
C LEU A 58 -21.50 16.26 18.60
N ARG A 59 -20.93 16.83 19.68
CA ARG A 59 -21.36 18.10 20.28
C ARG A 59 -20.56 19.32 19.81
N MET A 60 -19.56 19.15 18.92
CA MET A 60 -18.75 20.26 18.43
C MET A 60 -19.60 21.16 17.51
N ALA A 61 -19.61 22.47 17.76
CA ALA A 61 -20.34 23.40 16.93
C ALA A 61 -19.81 23.42 15.50
N LYS A 62 -20.71 23.59 14.51
CA LYS A 62 -20.29 23.56 13.10
C LYS A 62 -19.28 24.67 12.79
N ARG A 63 -19.49 25.89 13.35
CA ARG A 63 -18.57 27.01 13.19
C ARG A 63 -17.13 26.69 13.61
N ASP A 64 -16.97 25.90 14.70
CA ASP A 64 -15.65 25.56 15.23
C ASP A 64 -14.97 24.49 14.32
N ILE A 65 -15.78 23.61 13.69
CA ILE A 65 -15.32 22.66 12.68
C ILE A 65 -14.88 23.42 11.44
N ASP A 66 -15.70 24.37 10.95
CA ASP A 66 -15.41 25.16 9.75
C ASP A 66 -14.13 26.00 9.96
N ALA A 67 -14.00 26.68 11.10
CA ALA A 67 -12.79 27.43 11.44
C ALA A 67 -11.52 26.55 11.46
N PHE A 68 -11.63 25.35 12.01
CA PHE A 68 -10.51 24.39 12.00
C PHE A 68 -10.16 23.90 10.58
N VAL A 69 -11.16 23.65 9.74
CA VAL A 69 -10.94 23.25 8.34
C VAL A 69 -10.32 24.41 7.57
N GLU A 70 -10.78 25.64 7.77
CA GLU A 70 -10.23 26.85 7.16
C GLU A 70 -8.75 27.06 7.55
N GLU A 71 -8.42 26.96 8.83
CA GLU A 71 -7.01 27.00 9.30
C GLU A 71 -6.13 25.95 8.59
N LYS A 72 -6.65 24.75 8.35
CA LYS A 72 -5.92 23.66 7.73
C LYS A 72 -6.01 23.62 6.19
N THR A 73 -6.75 24.53 5.58
CA THR A 73 -6.95 24.56 4.11
C THR A 73 -5.63 24.60 3.31
N PRO A 74 -4.60 25.40 3.66
CA PRO A 74 -3.33 25.37 2.94
C PRO A 74 -2.67 23.98 2.96
N TRP A 75 -2.74 23.30 4.11
CA TRP A 75 -2.24 21.94 4.26
C TRP A 75 -3.06 20.93 3.45
N ILE A 76 -4.40 21.06 3.43
CA ILE A 76 -5.31 20.21 2.64
C ILE A 76 -4.99 20.33 1.16
N ILE A 77 -4.87 21.55 0.64
CA ILE A 77 -4.55 21.81 -0.78
C ILE A 77 -3.20 21.20 -1.16
N LYS A 78 -2.18 21.45 -0.33
CA LYS A 78 -0.86 20.84 -0.55
C LYS A 78 -0.94 19.33 -0.57
N LYS A 79 -1.69 18.73 0.36
CA LYS A 79 -1.83 17.28 0.46
C LYS A 79 -2.59 16.67 -0.72
N LEU A 80 -3.63 17.34 -1.22
CA LEU A 80 -4.35 16.93 -2.44
C LEU A 80 -3.44 17.01 -3.67
N ALA A 81 -2.64 18.07 -3.79
CA ALA A 81 -1.67 18.20 -4.89
C ALA A 81 -0.63 17.07 -4.85
N GLU A 82 -0.05 16.78 -3.68
CA GLU A 82 0.87 15.65 -3.48
C GLU A 82 0.24 14.30 -3.85
N LEU A 83 -1.05 14.09 -3.53
CA LEU A 83 -1.75 12.85 -3.86
C LEU A 83 -2.03 12.74 -5.37
N ARG A 84 -2.40 13.85 -6.03
CA ARG A 84 -2.59 13.89 -7.48
C ARG A 84 -1.29 13.62 -8.24
N GLU A 85 -0.18 14.24 -7.82
CA GLU A 85 1.13 13.93 -8.39
C GLU A 85 1.48 12.44 -8.24
N ARG A 86 1.18 11.84 -7.08
CA ARG A 86 1.38 10.41 -6.85
C ARG A 86 0.52 9.51 -7.74
N GLN A 87 -0.69 9.92 -8.10
CA GLN A 87 -1.55 9.16 -9.02
C GLN A 87 -1.02 9.18 -10.46
N LEU A 88 -0.31 10.23 -10.87
CA LEU A 88 0.32 10.33 -12.19
C LEU A 88 1.60 9.47 -12.30
N ASP A 89 2.16 9.06 -11.17
CA ASP A 89 3.45 8.33 -11.08
C ASP A 89 3.28 6.81 -10.86
N VAL A 90 2.11 6.24 -11.17
CA VAL A 90 1.87 4.79 -11.05
C VAL A 90 2.50 4.02 -12.22
N VAL A 91 2.88 2.78 -11.95
CA VAL A 91 3.38 1.85 -12.98
C VAL A 91 2.23 1.49 -13.93
N CYS A 92 2.36 1.86 -15.19
CA CYS A 92 1.41 1.50 -16.25
C CYS A 92 1.87 0.23 -16.96
N VAL A 93 0.94 -0.70 -17.20
CA VAL A 93 1.18 -1.97 -17.89
C VAL A 93 0.55 -1.99 -19.28
N ASN A 94 0.52 -0.83 -19.92
CA ASN A 94 -0.03 -0.64 -21.26
C ASN A 94 0.91 -1.20 -22.33
N ASP A 95 0.36 -1.52 -23.49
CA ASP A 95 1.18 -1.97 -24.62
C ASP A 95 2.22 -0.92 -25.01
N GLY A 96 3.48 -1.35 -25.14
CA GLY A 96 4.62 -0.48 -25.41
C GLY A 96 5.18 0.27 -24.19
N SER A 97 4.60 0.14 -22.98
CA SER A 97 5.17 0.76 -21.78
C SER A 97 6.42 0.02 -21.30
N SER A 98 7.28 0.73 -20.53
CA SER A 98 8.46 0.14 -19.91
C SER A 98 8.27 0.06 -18.39
N ILE A 99 8.58 -1.09 -17.82
CA ILE A 99 8.41 -1.36 -16.38
C ILE A 99 9.71 -1.89 -15.80
N ALA A 100 10.16 -1.34 -14.68
CA ALA A 100 11.26 -1.93 -13.91
C ALA A 100 10.72 -3.06 -13.02
N VAL A 101 11.32 -4.24 -13.12
CA VAL A 101 11.03 -5.39 -12.25
C VAL A 101 12.36 -5.96 -11.76
N MET A 102 12.57 -6.04 -10.45
CA MET A 102 13.80 -6.51 -9.84
C MET A 102 15.07 -5.81 -10.38
N GLY A 103 14.96 -4.50 -10.65
CA GLY A 103 16.05 -3.68 -11.18
C GLY A 103 16.27 -3.79 -12.69
N GLU A 104 15.56 -4.66 -13.39
CA GLU A 104 15.64 -4.82 -14.86
C GLU A 104 14.48 -4.09 -15.54
N LEU A 105 14.77 -3.35 -16.62
CA LEU A 105 13.78 -2.66 -17.41
C LEU A 105 13.18 -3.61 -18.45
N LEU A 106 11.87 -3.84 -18.37
CA LEU A 106 11.14 -4.71 -19.28
C LEU A 106 10.19 -3.89 -20.15
N GLN A 107 10.11 -4.19 -21.43
CA GLN A 107 9.14 -3.60 -22.35
C GLN A 107 7.88 -4.47 -22.40
N VAL A 108 6.72 -3.87 -22.12
CA VAL A 108 5.42 -4.54 -22.14
C VAL A 108 4.93 -4.69 -23.57
N CYS A 109 4.54 -5.91 -23.94
CA CYS A 109 3.94 -6.22 -25.22
C CYS A 109 2.63 -6.97 -25.01
N TRP A 110 1.53 -6.44 -25.55
CA TRP A 110 0.25 -7.14 -25.49
C TRP A 110 0.11 -8.10 -26.69
N GLN A 111 -0.32 -9.34 -26.39
CA GLN A 111 -0.56 -10.34 -27.43
C GLN A 111 -1.96 -10.96 -27.31
N PRO A 112 -2.68 -11.13 -28.44
CA PRO A 112 -3.91 -11.91 -28.45
C PRO A 112 -3.65 -13.36 -28.04
N ALA A 113 -4.44 -13.90 -27.11
CA ALA A 113 -4.39 -15.30 -26.70
C ALA A 113 -5.73 -15.76 -26.16
N THR A 114 -6.03 -17.04 -26.21
CA THR A 114 -7.26 -17.62 -25.67
C THR A 114 -7.30 -17.58 -24.14
N ARG A 115 -6.13 -17.73 -23.50
CA ARG A 115 -5.97 -17.69 -22.04
C ARG A 115 -5.17 -16.48 -21.62
N GLY A 116 -5.55 -15.88 -20.48
CA GLY A 116 -4.80 -14.77 -19.87
C GLY A 116 -3.55 -15.31 -19.14
N LEU A 117 -2.36 -14.89 -19.58
CA LEU A 117 -1.09 -15.19 -18.93
C LEU A 117 -0.10 -14.04 -19.14
N VAL A 118 0.93 -14.00 -18.31
CA VAL A 118 2.08 -13.13 -18.49
C VAL A 118 3.33 -14.00 -18.56
N ARG A 119 4.22 -13.70 -19.50
CA ARG A 119 5.50 -14.39 -19.67
C ARG A 119 6.59 -13.39 -20.00
N ARG A 120 7.78 -13.67 -19.54
CA ARG A 120 8.98 -12.88 -19.84
C ARG A 120 9.86 -13.62 -20.84
N GLU A 121 10.38 -12.93 -21.83
CA GLU A 121 11.38 -13.40 -22.78
C GLU A 121 12.45 -12.30 -22.95
N GLY A 122 13.62 -12.48 -22.32
CA GLY A 122 14.64 -11.43 -22.27
C GLY A 122 14.11 -10.15 -21.62
N ASP A 123 14.15 -9.05 -22.37
CA ASP A 123 13.69 -7.74 -21.94
C ASP A 123 12.21 -7.46 -22.27
N LEU A 124 11.51 -8.45 -22.84
CA LEU A 124 10.11 -8.33 -23.21
C LEU A 124 9.22 -9.02 -22.18
N LEU A 125 8.17 -8.31 -21.77
CA LEU A 125 7.12 -8.81 -20.90
C LEU A 125 5.81 -8.91 -21.68
N PHE A 126 5.48 -10.12 -22.13
CA PHE A 126 4.26 -10.37 -22.89
C PHE A 126 3.07 -10.54 -21.95
N ILE A 127 2.08 -9.66 -22.09
CA ILE A 127 0.76 -9.80 -21.46
C ILE A 127 -0.19 -10.36 -22.51
N CYS A 128 -0.61 -11.60 -22.33
CA CYS A 128 -1.39 -12.34 -23.30
C CYS A 128 -2.84 -12.47 -22.85
N GLY A 129 -3.82 -12.28 -23.75
CA GLY A 129 -5.21 -12.47 -23.41
C GLY A 129 -6.19 -12.14 -24.53
N ARG A 130 -7.46 -12.53 -24.34
CA ARG A 130 -8.55 -12.15 -25.26
C ARG A 130 -9.03 -10.75 -24.89
N ALA A 131 -9.10 -9.84 -25.84
CA ALA A 131 -9.59 -8.46 -25.66
C ALA A 131 -8.93 -7.79 -24.42
N LEU A 132 -7.61 -7.54 -24.49
CA LEU A 132 -6.87 -6.86 -23.44
C LEU A 132 -7.33 -5.40 -23.37
N ASP A 133 -7.58 -4.95 -22.16
CA ASP A 133 -7.72 -3.57 -21.72
C ASP A 133 -6.79 -3.32 -20.54
N GLU A 134 -6.64 -2.08 -20.12
CA GLU A 134 -5.77 -1.68 -19.00
C GLU A 134 -6.09 -2.46 -17.71
N GLN A 135 -7.37 -2.59 -17.38
CA GLN A 135 -7.78 -3.31 -16.17
C GLN A 135 -7.44 -4.81 -16.21
N ARG A 136 -7.61 -5.42 -17.38
CA ARG A 136 -7.31 -6.85 -17.57
C ARG A 136 -5.80 -7.07 -17.56
N ALA A 137 -5.04 -6.24 -18.27
CA ALA A 137 -3.58 -6.28 -18.28
C ALA A 137 -3.04 -6.10 -16.84
N ARG A 138 -3.53 -5.11 -16.11
CA ARG A 138 -3.20 -4.89 -14.70
C ARG A 138 -3.48 -6.12 -13.83
N ARG A 139 -4.65 -6.75 -13.94
CA ARG A 139 -4.97 -7.96 -13.16
C ARG A 139 -4.04 -9.13 -13.49
N LEU A 140 -3.71 -9.33 -14.76
CA LEU A 140 -2.78 -10.36 -15.20
C LEU A 140 -1.37 -10.11 -14.68
N PHE A 141 -0.90 -8.87 -14.80
CA PHE A 141 0.40 -8.45 -14.29
C PHE A 141 0.53 -8.63 -12.77
N LEU A 142 -0.45 -8.19 -12.00
CA LEU A 142 -0.43 -8.36 -10.54
C LEU A 142 -0.40 -9.84 -10.15
N ARG A 143 -1.15 -10.70 -10.83
CA ARG A 143 -1.08 -12.14 -10.59
C ARG A 143 0.32 -12.71 -10.89
N TRP A 144 0.91 -12.31 -12.02
CA TRP A 144 2.27 -12.70 -12.36
C TRP A 144 3.29 -12.17 -11.36
N LEU A 145 3.17 -10.92 -10.91
CA LEU A 145 4.07 -10.33 -9.91
C LEU A 145 3.99 -11.07 -8.56
N LEU A 146 2.80 -11.54 -8.17
CA LEU A 146 2.62 -12.37 -6.98
C LEU A 146 3.36 -13.71 -7.14
N GLU A 147 3.28 -14.34 -8.32
CA GLU A 147 4.00 -15.57 -8.66
C GLU A 147 5.52 -15.35 -8.63
N MET A 148 5.99 -14.25 -9.23
CA MET A 148 7.42 -13.86 -9.16
C MET A 148 7.90 -13.62 -7.74
N ALA A 149 7.08 -13.02 -6.89
CA ALA A 149 7.41 -12.86 -5.48
C ALA A 149 7.55 -14.20 -4.75
N SER A 150 6.70 -15.18 -5.07
CA SER A 150 6.83 -16.54 -4.52
C SER A 150 8.12 -17.24 -4.98
N ILE A 151 8.52 -17.03 -6.24
CA ILE A 151 9.69 -17.68 -6.84
C ILE A 151 11.01 -17.01 -6.46
N HIS A 152 11.03 -15.68 -6.29
CA HIS A 152 12.28 -14.95 -6.11
C HIS A 152 12.40 -14.29 -4.73
N LEU A 153 11.33 -13.65 -4.21
CA LEU A 153 11.39 -12.90 -2.96
C LEU A 153 11.42 -13.83 -1.74
N LEU A 154 10.61 -14.90 -1.73
CA LEU A 154 10.60 -15.82 -0.58
C LEU A 154 11.91 -16.60 -0.44
N PRO A 155 12.50 -17.19 -1.50
CA PRO A 155 13.81 -17.85 -1.39
C PRO A 155 14.94 -16.88 -0.99
N LEU A 156 14.90 -15.62 -1.47
CA LEU A 156 15.82 -14.58 -1.01
C LEU A 156 15.68 -14.35 0.51
N ALA A 157 14.45 -14.25 1.00
CA ALA A 157 14.19 -14.05 2.42
C ALA A 157 14.65 -15.25 3.27
N GLU A 158 14.40 -16.47 2.82
CA GLU A 158 14.89 -17.70 3.46
C GLU A 158 16.42 -17.70 3.56
N THR A 159 17.12 -17.39 2.45
CA THR A 159 18.58 -17.32 2.40
C THR A 159 19.11 -16.27 3.38
N ARG A 160 18.57 -15.06 3.37
CA ARG A 160 19.01 -13.98 4.26
C ARG A 160 18.79 -14.33 5.74
N ILE A 161 17.63 -14.92 6.08
CA ILE A 161 17.31 -15.35 7.44
C ILE A 161 18.27 -16.46 7.91
N ALA A 162 18.65 -17.37 7.01
CA ALA A 162 19.62 -18.41 7.30
C ALA A 162 21.03 -17.82 7.53
N ASP A 163 21.50 -16.92 6.68
CA ASP A 163 22.78 -16.21 6.80
C ASP A 163 22.87 -15.42 8.12
N MET A 164 21.72 -14.86 8.56
CA MET A 164 21.60 -14.14 9.84
C MET A 164 21.45 -15.08 11.04
N GLN A 165 21.39 -16.39 10.85
CA GLN A 165 21.17 -17.42 11.89
C GLN A 165 19.84 -17.24 12.66
N LEU A 166 18.82 -16.69 12.01
CA LEU A 166 17.52 -16.39 12.59
C LEU A 166 16.42 -17.42 12.27
N THR A 167 16.75 -18.50 11.55
CA THR A 167 15.78 -19.52 11.09
C THR A 167 14.91 -20.10 12.21
N ARG A 168 15.45 -20.23 13.43
CA ARG A 168 14.72 -20.75 14.60
C ARG A 168 13.55 -19.86 15.06
N TYR A 169 13.54 -18.59 14.67
CA TYR A 169 12.49 -17.63 15.02
C TYR A 169 11.49 -17.43 13.89
N LEU A 170 11.77 -17.99 12.71
CA LEU A 170 10.91 -17.86 11.53
C LEU A 170 9.65 -18.71 11.69
N GLY A 171 8.49 -18.07 11.53
CA GLY A 171 7.19 -18.72 11.34
C GLY A 171 6.88 -18.93 9.86
N GLU A 172 5.77 -18.40 9.40
CA GLU A 172 5.32 -18.56 8.03
C GLU A 172 5.52 -17.28 7.19
N PHE A 173 5.76 -17.45 5.90
CA PHE A 173 5.72 -16.35 4.94
C PHE A 173 4.31 -16.18 4.37
N SER A 174 3.96 -14.93 4.10
CA SER A 174 2.75 -14.59 3.36
C SER A 174 3.01 -13.45 2.37
N LEU A 175 2.33 -13.50 1.24
CA LEU A 175 2.36 -12.48 0.20
C LEU A 175 0.99 -11.83 0.10
N ARG A 176 0.94 -10.50 0.22
CA ARG A 176 -0.33 -9.77 0.15
C ARG A 176 -0.11 -8.37 -0.42
N TYR A 177 -0.96 -7.96 -1.33
CA TYR A 177 -1.06 -6.56 -1.76
C TYR A 177 -1.64 -5.72 -0.63
N THR A 178 -0.88 -4.73 -0.16
CA THR A 178 -1.27 -3.80 0.90
C THR A 178 -1.09 -2.36 0.45
N ARG A 179 -1.88 -1.44 0.99
CA ARG A 179 -1.79 -0.01 0.64
C ARG A 179 -0.68 0.73 1.37
N SER A 180 -0.31 0.29 2.57
CA SER A 180 0.51 1.07 3.49
C SER A 180 1.77 0.37 4.00
N LEU A 181 1.96 -0.90 3.66
CA LEU A 181 3.08 -1.69 4.16
C LEU A 181 3.82 -2.37 3.00
N TRP A 182 5.14 -2.38 3.06
CA TRP A 182 5.99 -3.16 2.16
C TRP A 182 6.29 -4.54 2.74
N GLY A 183 6.50 -4.60 4.05
CA GLY A 183 6.70 -5.80 4.82
C GLY A 183 6.12 -5.66 6.23
N ARG A 184 6.03 -6.76 6.94
CA ARG A 184 5.67 -6.83 8.35
C ARG A 184 6.12 -8.16 8.94
N CYS A 185 6.84 -8.12 10.06
CA CYS A 185 7.06 -9.28 10.91
C CYS A 185 6.13 -9.22 12.14
N SER A 186 5.54 -10.35 12.50
CA SER A 186 4.72 -10.50 13.73
C SER A 186 5.55 -11.02 14.89
N ALA A 187 5.05 -10.88 16.12
CA ALA A 187 5.68 -11.45 17.32
C ALA A 187 5.80 -12.99 17.28
N SER A 188 5.00 -13.66 16.46
CA SER A 188 5.09 -15.11 16.20
C SER A 188 6.07 -15.49 15.08
N GLY A 189 6.86 -14.54 14.57
CA GLY A 189 7.83 -14.78 13.50
C GLY A 189 7.23 -14.88 12.10
N ASN A 190 5.93 -14.63 11.90
CA ASN A 190 5.34 -14.65 10.59
C ASN A 190 5.70 -13.37 9.83
N ILE A 191 6.23 -13.51 8.61
CA ILE A 191 6.65 -12.40 7.78
C ILE A 191 5.70 -12.27 6.58
N LEU A 192 5.18 -11.06 6.40
CA LEU A 192 4.38 -10.69 5.24
C LEU A 192 5.21 -9.78 4.34
N PHE A 193 5.18 -10.02 3.03
CA PHE A 193 5.71 -9.09 2.03
C PHE A 193 4.63 -8.64 1.06
N ASN A 194 4.79 -7.40 0.59
CA ASN A 194 3.98 -6.86 -0.51
C ASN A 194 4.69 -7.14 -1.85
N PRO A 195 4.10 -7.91 -2.78
CA PRO A 195 4.73 -8.24 -4.05
C PRO A 195 5.15 -7.03 -4.90
N LEU A 196 4.51 -5.87 -4.70
CA LEU A 196 4.88 -4.63 -5.40
C LEU A 196 6.31 -4.18 -5.13
N ILE A 197 6.96 -4.68 -4.07
CA ILE A 197 8.37 -4.40 -3.81
C ILE A 197 9.29 -4.89 -4.94
N LEU A 198 8.87 -5.88 -5.72
CA LEU A 198 9.64 -6.35 -6.88
C LEU A 198 9.79 -5.29 -7.99
N LEU A 199 9.01 -4.21 -7.93
CA LEU A 199 9.15 -3.04 -8.82
C LEU A 199 10.28 -2.09 -8.39
N ALA A 200 10.91 -2.35 -7.23
CA ALA A 200 12.05 -1.59 -6.72
C ALA A 200 13.39 -2.15 -7.22
N PRO A 201 14.48 -1.38 -7.08
CA PRO A 201 15.84 -1.88 -7.28
C PRO A 201 16.17 -3.06 -6.34
N LEU A 202 17.05 -3.96 -6.79
CA LEU A 202 17.45 -5.14 -6.00
C LEU A 202 17.97 -4.80 -4.60
N SER A 203 18.74 -3.72 -4.46
CA SER A 203 19.25 -3.25 -3.16
C SER A 203 18.14 -2.88 -2.18
N VAL A 204 17.02 -2.34 -2.71
CA VAL A 204 15.86 -1.96 -1.90
C VAL A 204 15.04 -3.19 -1.51
N ILE A 205 14.93 -4.16 -2.41
CA ILE A 205 14.29 -5.46 -2.12
C ILE A 205 15.08 -6.18 -1.02
N ASP A 206 16.40 -6.27 -1.17
CA ASP A 206 17.29 -6.91 -0.20
C ASP A 206 17.23 -6.22 1.18
N TYR A 207 17.27 -4.88 1.18
CA TYR A 207 17.08 -4.11 2.41
C TYR A 207 15.75 -4.43 3.12
N LEU A 208 14.63 -4.50 2.37
CA LEU A 208 13.34 -4.82 2.98
C LEU A 208 13.36 -6.22 3.60
N VAL A 209 13.93 -7.20 2.90
CA VAL A 209 14.08 -8.58 3.40
C VAL A 209 14.89 -8.62 4.70
N VAL A 210 16.05 -7.96 4.72
CA VAL A 210 16.91 -7.87 5.93
C VAL A 210 16.18 -7.14 7.05
N HIS A 211 15.45 -6.07 6.75
CA HIS A 211 14.67 -5.30 7.73
C HIS A 211 13.62 -6.18 8.43
N GLU A 212 12.83 -6.92 7.66
CA GLU A 212 11.80 -7.82 8.23
C GLU A 212 12.44 -9.02 8.96
N ALA A 213 13.57 -9.53 8.47
CA ALA A 213 14.33 -10.58 9.15
C ALA A 213 14.86 -10.12 10.51
N CYS A 214 15.35 -8.87 10.64
CA CYS A 214 15.81 -8.32 11.91
C CYS A 214 14.68 -8.24 12.96
N HIS A 215 13.44 -8.10 12.53
CA HIS A 215 12.28 -8.13 13.43
C HIS A 215 12.04 -9.53 14.07
N LEU A 216 12.58 -10.60 13.52
CA LEU A 216 12.57 -11.90 14.17
C LEU A 216 13.31 -11.89 15.52
N HIS A 217 14.27 -10.98 15.69
CA HIS A 217 15.06 -10.86 16.92
C HIS A 217 14.73 -9.59 17.72
N HIS A 218 14.50 -8.45 17.04
CA HIS A 218 14.22 -7.16 17.64
C HIS A 218 12.90 -6.59 17.12
N MET A 219 11.82 -6.70 17.90
CA MET A 219 10.47 -6.24 17.49
C MET A 219 10.33 -4.71 17.40
N ASN A 220 11.28 -3.95 17.96
CA ASN A 220 11.31 -2.49 17.90
C ASN A 220 12.54 -2.01 17.12
N HIS A 221 12.47 -0.79 16.60
CA HIS A 221 13.58 -0.16 15.86
C HIS A 221 14.60 0.48 16.83
N SER A 222 15.11 -0.28 17.82
CA SER A 222 16.12 0.14 18.77
C SER A 222 17.51 0.30 18.10
N ARG A 223 18.51 0.72 18.86
CA ARG A 223 19.90 0.81 18.39
C ARG A 223 20.43 -0.57 17.96
N GLU A 224 20.10 -1.61 18.70
CA GLU A 224 20.48 -3.00 18.44
C GLU A 224 19.83 -3.51 17.14
N PHE A 225 18.56 -3.16 16.88
CA PHE A 225 17.90 -3.46 15.62
C PHE A 225 18.67 -2.87 14.44
N TRP A 226 18.99 -1.57 14.49
CA TRP A 226 19.69 -0.92 13.37
C TRP A 226 21.13 -1.41 13.22
N ALA A 227 21.81 -1.77 14.31
CA ALA A 227 23.13 -2.38 14.26
C ALA A 227 23.09 -3.75 13.55
N LEU A 228 22.04 -4.55 13.80
CA LEU A 228 21.83 -5.82 13.11
C LEU A 228 21.49 -5.60 11.63
N VAL A 229 20.65 -4.63 11.27
CA VAL A 229 20.41 -4.27 9.87
C VAL A 229 21.70 -3.87 9.17
N GLU A 230 22.50 -2.98 9.77
CA GLU A 230 23.76 -2.47 9.20
C GLU A 230 24.80 -3.56 8.97
N SER A 231 24.86 -4.57 9.86
CA SER A 231 25.81 -5.69 9.70
C SER A 231 25.50 -6.60 8.50
N HIS A 232 24.24 -6.62 8.03
CA HIS A 232 23.79 -7.47 6.90
C HIS A 232 23.43 -6.66 5.64
N CYS A 233 23.20 -5.38 5.79
CA CYS A 233 22.91 -4.44 4.71
C CYS A 233 23.59 -3.09 4.99
N PRO A 234 24.90 -2.93 4.73
CA PRO A 234 25.66 -1.70 5.10
C PRO A 234 25.07 -0.41 4.51
N ASP A 235 24.52 -0.48 3.29
CA ASP A 235 23.92 0.66 2.59
C ASP A 235 22.43 0.86 2.87
N TRP A 236 21.93 0.34 4.00
CA TRP A 236 20.50 0.36 4.33
C TRP A 236 19.89 1.76 4.35
N GLN A 237 20.64 2.80 4.73
CA GLN A 237 20.12 4.17 4.77
C GLN A 237 19.74 4.67 3.37
N HIS A 238 20.53 4.31 2.34
CA HIS A 238 20.22 4.65 0.95
C HIS A 238 18.94 3.96 0.49
N SER A 239 18.83 2.65 0.70
CA SER A 239 17.66 1.85 0.32
C SER A 239 16.38 2.31 1.05
N ARG A 240 16.49 2.61 2.35
CA ARG A 240 15.39 3.18 3.14
C ARG A 240 14.94 4.54 2.62
N ARG A 241 15.88 5.42 2.28
CA ARG A 241 15.58 6.74 1.70
C ARG A 241 14.88 6.57 0.36
N TRP A 242 15.42 5.73 -0.51
CA TRP A 242 14.82 5.43 -1.80
C TRP A 242 13.36 4.96 -1.66
N LEU A 243 13.11 4.02 -0.77
CA LEU A 243 11.75 3.50 -0.53
C LEU A 243 10.79 4.56 0.02
N LYS A 244 11.29 5.47 0.86
CA LYS A 244 10.52 6.62 1.36
C LYS A 244 10.16 7.62 0.24
N GLU A 245 11.08 7.88 -0.67
CA GLU A 245 10.94 8.85 -1.74
C GLU A 245 10.16 8.29 -2.95
N HIS A 246 10.38 7.02 -3.30
CA HIS A 246 9.84 6.42 -4.52
C HIS A 246 8.79 5.33 -4.27
N GLY A 247 8.62 4.86 -3.03
CA GLY A 247 7.70 3.76 -2.75
C GLY A 247 6.26 4.02 -3.22
N HIS A 248 5.80 5.27 -3.18
CA HIS A 248 4.47 5.63 -3.68
C HIS A 248 4.29 5.34 -5.19
N ARG A 249 5.38 5.31 -5.97
CA ARG A 249 5.38 5.02 -7.43
C ARG A 249 5.28 3.54 -7.75
N LEU A 250 5.47 2.66 -6.77
CA LEU A 250 5.40 1.22 -6.95
C LEU A 250 3.95 0.69 -6.98
N GLN A 251 2.97 1.57 -7.16
CA GLN A 251 1.57 1.18 -7.37
C GLN A 251 1.35 0.91 -8.86
N VAL A 252 0.51 -0.08 -9.16
CA VAL A 252 0.11 -0.38 -10.55
C VAL A 252 -1.23 0.28 -10.80
N GLY A 253 -1.31 1.15 -11.81
CA GLY A 253 -2.51 1.88 -12.21
C GLY A 253 -3.51 1.05 -12.99
#